data_4b3ef8642f297063a428183159436d34
#
_entry.id   4b3ef8642f297063a428183159436d34
#
_cell.length_a   1.000
_cell.length_b   1.000
_cell.length_c   1.000
_cell.angle_alpha   90.00
_cell.angle_beta   90.00
_cell.angle_gamma   90.00
#
_symmetry.space_group_name_H-M   'P 1'
#
loop_
_entity.id
_entity.type
_entity.pdbx_description
1 polymer ?
#
loop_
_entity_poly.entity_id
_entity_poly.type
_entity_poly.pdbx_seq_one_letter_code
_entity_poly.pdbx_strand_id
1 'polypeptide(L)'
;MIKAVAEQSGNTYMLDANVPPHITIAGFETRREDEVIEKLRCALSEQEQGTLTWAGVGAFFPNVIYVEPVLNEYLHKLSVIVNESIINIEETKLRKCYQPFQWLPHATIGKKLSEDEMVKAFMALQKSFGMFEGNVIRIGLAKTNPYEDIASWELLSKG
;
A
#
# COMPACT_ATOMS: atom_id res chain seq x y z
N MET A 1 5.10 -12.31 7.77
CA MET A 1 3.72 -12.61 7.31
C MET A 1 3.69 -13.19 5.91
N ILE A 2 4.18 -12.54 4.84
CA ILE A 2 4.18 -13.10 3.46
C ILE A 2 4.81 -14.49 3.40
N LYS A 3 5.98 -14.69 4.02
CA LYS A 3 6.63 -16.02 4.12
C LYS A 3 5.75 -17.04 4.84
N ALA A 4 5.13 -16.67 5.95
CA ALA A 4 4.25 -17.58 6.70
C ALA A 4 3.01 -17.98 5.88
N VAL A 5 2.42 -17.04 5.13
CA VAL A 5 1.34 -17.32 4.18
C VAL A 5 1.82 -18.32 3.13
N ALA A 6 2.97 -18.06 2.49
CA ALA A 6 3.51 -18.93 1.45
C ALA A 6 3.82 -20.34 1.96
N GLU A 7 4.45 -20.46 3.13
CA GLU A 7 4.80 -21.75 3.76
C GLU A 7 3.58 -22.59 4.10
N GLN A 8 2.50 -21.97 4.59
CA GLN A 8 1.31 -22.71 5.03
C GLN A 8 0.32 -22.98 3.89
N SER A 9 0.17 -22.04 2.95
CA SER A 9 -0.75 -22.21 1.82
C SER A 9 -0.12 -22.94 0.64
N GLY A 10 1.20 -22.88 0.49
CA GLY A 10 1.93 -23.33 -0.70
C GLY A 10 1.93 -22.30 -1.84
N ASN A 11 1.29 -21.14 -1.65
CA ASN A 11 1.21 -20.09 -2.67
C ASN A 11 2.37 -19.10 -2.54
N THR A 12 3.28 -19.10 -3.50
CA THR A 12 4.49 -18.26 -3.50
C THR A 12 4.33 -16.95 -4.28
N TYR A 13 3.13 -16.65 -4.82
CA TYR A 13 2.91 -15.52 -5.72
C TYR A 13 3.48 -14.19 -5.20
N MET A 14 3.29 -13.87 -3.92
CA MET A 14 3.79 -12.62 -3.34
C MET A 14 5.31 -12.58 -3.20
N LEU A 15 5.96 -13.73 -3.06
CA LEU A 15 7.43 -13.84 -3.04
C LEU A 15 8.00 -13.72 -4.46
N ASP A 16 7.37 -14.39 -5.43
CA ASP A 16 7.83 -14.45 -6.82
C ASP A 16 7.63 -13.13 -7.55
N ALA A 17 6.58 -12.40 -7.22
CA ALA A 17 6.26 -11.09 -7.81
C ALA A 17 7.29 -10.01 -7.46
N ASN A 18 8.10 -10.21 -6.43
CA ASN A 18 9.15 -9.29 -5.97
C ASN A 18 8.66 -7.84 -5.75
N VAL A 19 7.39 -7.68 -5.42
CA VAL A 19 6.81 -6.37 -5.10
C VAL A 19 6.94 -6.16 -3.59
N PRO A 20 7.59 -5.08 -3.14
CA PRO A 20 7.73 -4.82 -1.71
C PRO A 20 6.36 -4.62 -1.05
N PRO A 21 6.16 -5.06 0.20
CA PRO A 21 4.94 -4.76 0.95
C PRO A 21 4.73 -3.25 1.04
N HIS A 22 3.54 -2.78 0.68
CA HIS A 22 3.22 -1.36 0.61
C HIS A 22 1.75 -1.10 0.92
N ILE A 23 1.44 0.14 1.29
CA ILE A 23 0.08 0.67 1.33
C ILE A 23 -0.09 1.58 0.12
N THR A 24 -1.08 1.32 -0.72
CA THR A 24 -1.42 2.24 -1.82
C THR A 24 -2.27 3.38 -1.28
N ILE A 25 -1.78 4.62 -1.34
CA ILE A 25 -2.47 5.82 -0.85
C ILE A 25 -3.11 6.65 -1.96
N ALA A 26 -2.74 6.39 -3.22
CA ALA A 26 -3.37 6.93 -4.42
C ALA A 26 -3.23 5.96 -5.58
N GLY A 27 -4.20 5.89 -6.45
CA GLY A 27 -4.14 5.14 -7.69
C GLY A 27 -4.70 5.98 -8.84
N PHE A 28 -4.01 6.02 -9.95
CA PHE A 28 -4.40 6.86 -11.08
C PHE A 28 -3.86 6.33 -12.42
N GLU A 29 -4.39 6.88 -13.50
CA GLU A 29 -3.90 6.69 -14.86
C GLU A 29 -3.51 8.06 -15.42
N THR A 30 -2.36 8.18 -16.06
CA THR A 30 -1.87 9.43 -16.63
C THR A 30 -0.93 9.17 -17.81
N ARG A 31 -0.79 10.19 -18.68
CA ARG A 31 0.28 10.28 -19.68
C ARG A 31 1.32 11.36 -19.31
N ARG A 32 1.15 12.00 -18.16
CA ARG A 32 1.97 13.10 -17.66
C ARG A 32 2.88 12.67 -16.51
N GLU A 33 3.65 11.60 -16.72
CA GLU A 33 4.48 11.00 -15.67
C GLU A 33 5.46 12.00 -15.03
N ASP A 34 6.17 12.78 -15.88
CA ASP A 34 7.14 13.78 -15.39
C ASP A 34 6.47 14.86 -14.52
N GLU A 35 5.28 15.32 -14.91
CA GLU A 35 4.53 16.32 -14.15
C GLU A 35 4.07 15.76 -12.80
N VAL A 36 3.63 14.50 -12.76
CA VAL A 36 3.31 13.80 -11.51
C VAL A 36 4.53 13.72 -10.60
N ILE A 37 5.70 13.35 -11.12
CA ILE A 37 6.94 13.27 -10.36
C ILE A 37 7.27 14.61 -9.71
N GLU A 38 7.21 15.71 -10.49
CA GLU A 38 7.51 17.06 -9.99
C GLU A 38 6.51 17.52 -8.92
N LYS A 39 5.21 17.30 -9.14
CA LYS A 39 4.17 17.64 -8.16
C LYS A 39 4.34 16.86 -6.85
N LEU A 40 4.58 15.56 -6.95
CA LEU A 40 4.81 14.73 -5.77
C LEU A 40 6.11 15.11 -5.05
N ARG A 41 7.18 15.42 -5.76
CA ARG A 41 8.44 15.90 -5.16
C ARG A 41 8.20 17.16 -4.32
N CYS A 42 7.49 18.14 -4.85
CA CYS A 42 7.16 19.36 -4.12
C CYS A 42 6.26 19.08 -2.91
N ALA A 43 5.21 18.27 -3.09
CA ALA A 43 4.24 18.00 -2.03
C ALA A 43 4.84 17.19 -0.87
N LEU A 44 5.83 16.34 -1.15
CA LEU A 44 6.43 15.44 -0.18
C LEU A 44 7.72 15.96 0.46
N SER A 45 8.28 17.07 -0.03
CA SER A 45 9.59 17.61 0.40
C SER A 45 9.67 17.94 1.89
N GLU A 46 8.54 18.31 2.51
CA GLU A 46 8.47 18.71 3.92
C GLU A 46 7.65 17.69 4.77
N GLN A 47 7.32 16.55 4.21
CA GLN A 47 6.52 15.56 4.95
C GLN A 47 7.43 14.74 5.87
N GLU A 48 7.00 14.63 7.12
CA GLU A 48 7.71 13.85 8.14
C GLU A 48 7.29 12.38 8.13
N GLN A 49 8.16 11.54 8.67
CA GLN A 49 7.86 10.14 8.97
C GLN A 49 6.73 10.05 10.00
N GLY A 50 5.96 8.98 9.94
CA GLY A 50 4.87 8.74 10.89
C GLY A 50 4.69 7.28 11.22
N THR A 51 4.15 7.03 12.40
CA THR A 51 3.92 5.67 12.92
C THR A 51 2.52 5.21 12.57
N LEU A 52 2.40 3.95 12.17
CA LEU A 52 1.14 3.24 11.96
C LEU A 52 1.04 2.07 12.92
N THR A 53 -0.15 1.87 13.48
CA THR A 53 -0.49 0.67 14.27
C THR A 53 -1.21 -0.31 13.35
N TRP A 54 -0.60 -1.47 13.12
CA TRP A 54 -1.19 -2.55 12.34
C TRP A 54 -2.08 -3.39 13.25
N ALA A 55 -3.37 -3.44 12.97
CA ALA A 55 -4.38 -3.92 13.91
C ALA A 55 -5.19 -5.12 13.41
N GLY A 56 -5.24 -5.36 12.10
CA GLY A 56 -6.14 -6.38 11.56
C GLY A 56 -5.58 -7.15 10.38
N VAL A 57 -6.23 -8.27 10.12
CA VAL A 57 -6.07 -9.09 8.91
C VAL A 57 -7.43 -9.15 8.23
N GLY A 58 -7.47 -8.83 6.95
CA GLY A 58 -8.69 -8.85 6.15
C GLY A 58 -8.52 -9.57 4.83
N ALA A 59 -9.61 -9.65 4.07
CA ALA A 59 -9.59 -10.25 2.75
C ALA A 59 -10.39 -9.42 1.73
N PHE A 60 -9.89 -9.37 0.49
CA PHE A 60 -10.69 -9.06 -0.68
C PHE A 60 -10.98 -10.35 -1.42
N PHE A 61 -12.22 -10.79 -1.30
CA PHE A 61 -12.64 -12.03 -1.95
C PHE A 61 -12.60 -11.91 -3.48
N PRO A 62 -12.31 -13.01 -4.18
CA PRO A 62 -12.17 -14.38 -3.63
C PRO A 62 -10.72 -14.76 -3.21
N ASN A 63 -9.67 -13.96 -3.48
CA ASN A 63 -8.32 -14.51 -3.58
C ASN A 63 -7.19 -13.59 -3.03
N VAL A 64 -7.50 -12.58 -2.21
CA VAL A 64 -6.51 -11.67 -1.63
C VAL A 64 -6.63 -11.63 -0.11
N ILE A 65 -5.51 -11.75 0.61
CA ILE A 65 -5.38 -11.49 2.05
C ILE A 65 -4.47 -10.29 2.25
N TYR A 66 -4.82 -9.43 3.18
CA TYR A 66 -4.06 -8.24 3.51
C TYR A 66 -3.98 -8.01 5.03
N VAL A 67 -3.03 -7.20 5.44
CA VAL A 67 -3.00 -6.59 6.77
C VAL A 67 -3.41 -5.14 6.66
N GLU A 68 -4.08 -4.65 7.68
CA GLU A 68 -4.59 -3.27 7.72
C GLU A 68 -4.06 -2.51 8.94
N PRO A 69 -3.62 -1.27 8.75
CA PRO A 69 -3.35 -0.36 9.85
C PRO A 69 -4.63 0.32 10.31
N VAL A 70 -4.64 0.79 11.54
CA VAL A 70 -5.62 1.79 11.98
C VAL A 70 -5.41 3.05 11.14
N LEU A 71 -6.47 3.51 10.46
CA LEU A 71 -6.42 4.78 9.76
C LEU A 71 -6.30 5.90 10.81
N ASN A 72 -5.13 6.51 10.89
CA ASN A 72 -4.86 7.65 11.76
C ASN A 72 -4.80 8.95 10.96
N GLU A 73 -4.76 10.07 11.66
CA GLU A 73 -4.69 11.42 11.06
C GLU A 73 -3.49 11.56 10.10
N TYR A 74 -2.32 11.02 10.50
CA TYR A 74 -1.11 11.07 9.69
C TYR A 74 -1.29 10.41 8.32
N LEU A 75 -1.75 9.16 8.29
CA LEU A 75 -1.92 8.40 7.06
C LEU A 75 -3.03 9.01 6.19
N HIS A 76 -4.11 9.50 6.81
CA HIS A 76 -5.17 10.21 6.10
C HIS A 76 -4.65 11.49 5.45
N LYS A 77 -3.93 12.34 6.21
CA LYS A 77 -3.34 13.57 5.70
C LYS A 77 -2.40 13.31 4.54
N LEU A 78 -1.56 12.29 4.64
CA LEU A 78 -0.65 11.90 3.58
C LEU A 78 -1.38 11.48 2.30
N SER A 79 -2.48 10.72 2.42
CA SER A 79 -3.36 10.38 1.29
C SER A 79 -3.99 11.63 0.65
N VAL A 80 -4.46 12.59 1.45
CA VAL A 80 -5.01 13.86 0.97
C VAL A 80 -3.96 14.63 0.18
N ILE A 81 -2.77 14.85 0.75
CA ILE A 81 -1.67 15.59 0.12
C ILE A 81 -1.32 15.00 -1.25
N VAL A 82 -1.17 13.68 -1.33
CA VAL A 82 -0.82 13.00 -2.58
C VAL A 82 -1.95 13.15 -3.61
N ASN A 83 -3.21 12.90 -3.26
CA ASN A 83 -4.33 13.00 -4.18
C ASN A 83 -4.53 14.44 -4.67
N GLU A 84 -4.44 15.44 -3.79
CA GLU A 84 -4.59 16.86 -4.14
C GLU A 84 -3.45 17.37 -5.05
N SER A 85 -2.24 16.84 -4.87
CA SER A 85 -1.10 17.25 -5.71
C SER A 85 -1.23 16.84 -7.17
N ILE A 86 -2.01 15.78 -7.46
CA ILE A 86 -2.12 15.21 -8.80
C ILE A 86 -3.50 15.39 -9.46
N ILE A 87 -4.54 15.77 -8.70
CA ILE A 87 -5.93 15.83 -9.21
C ILE A 87 -6.12 16.81 -10.38
N ASN A 88 -5.32 17.88 -10.44
CA ASN A 88 -5.42 18.92 -11.45
C ASN A 88 -4.44 18.75 -12.63
N ILE A 89 -3.71 17.64 -12.68
CA ILE A 89 -2.83 17.35 -13.81
C ILE A 89 -3.70 16.88 -14.98
N GLU A 90 -3.55 17.52 -16.14
CA GLU A 90 -4.28 17.15 -17.35
C GLU A 90 -4.09 15.69 -17.71
N GLU A 91 -5.08 15.07 -18.30
CA GLU A 91 -5.08 13.65 -18.70
C GLU A 91 -4.83 12.67 -17.53
N THR A 92 -5.04 13.10 -16.27
CA THR A 92 -4.91 12.27 -15.09
C THR A 92 -6.28 11.88 -14.57
N LYS A 93 -6.49 10.57 -14.37
CA LYS A 93 -7.74 10.01 -13.87
C LYS A 93 -7.50 9.26 -12.58
N LEU A 94 -7.96 9.83 -11.46
CA LEU A 94 -7.89 9.20 -10.15
C LEU A 94 -8.86 8.01 -10.03
N ARG A 95 -8.42 6.94 -9.39
CA ARG A 95 -9.25 5.79 -9.04
C ARG A 95 -10.00 6.08 -7.75
N LYS A 96 -11.33 6.02 -7.78
CA LYS A 96 -12.20 6.35 -6.64
C LYS A 96 -11.87 5.56 -5.37
N CYS A 97 -11.55 4.28 -5.49
CA CYS A 97 -11.26 3.41 -4.35
C CYS A 97 -9.95 3.75 -3.61
N TYR A 98 -9.17 4.71 -4.09
CA TYR A 98 -7.96 5.23 -3.42
C TYR A 98 -8.07 6.72 -3.07
N GLN A 99 -9.25 7.32 -3.22
CA GLN A 99 -9.45 8.71 -2.80
C GLN A 99 -9.70 8.80 -1.28
N PRO A 100 -9.32 9.92 -0.64
CA PRO A 100 -9.61 10.16 0.76
C PRO A 100 -11.08 9.91 1.09
N PHE A 101 -11.37 9.31 2.25
CA PHE A 101 -12.70 8.88 2.73
C PHE A 101 -13.40 7.76 1.93
N GLN A 102 -12.82 7.29 0.81
CA GLN A 102 -13.34 6.16 0.02
C GLN A 102 -12.32 5.01 -0.05
N TRP A 103 -11.33 5.03 0.81
CA TRP A 103 -10.15 4.20 0.80
C TRP A 103 -10.03 3.34 2.06
N LEU A 104 -9.69 2.08 1.89
CA LEU A 104 -9.30 1.17 2.95
C LEU A 104 -7.78 0.98 2.90
N PRO A 105 -7.00 1.50 3.88
CA PRO A 105 -5.56 1.28 3.91
C PRO A 105 -5.26 -0.19 4.18
N HIS A 106 -4.46 -0.79 3.32
CA HIS A 106 -4.07 -2.20 3.45
C HIS A 106 -2.73 -2.48 2.79
N ALA A 107 -2.04 -3.49 3.30
CA ALA A 107 -0.88 -4.08 2.63
C ALA A 107 -1.17 -5.54 2.29
N THR A 108 -1.13 -5.88 1.01
CA THR A 108 -1.38 -7.24 0.54
C THR A 108 -0.27 -8.17 0.98
N ILE A 109 -0.61 -9.30 1.59
CA ILE A 109 0.32 -10.34 2.06
C ILE A 109 0.08 -11.71 1.42
N GLY A 110 -1.03 -11.87 0.70
CA GLY A 110 -1.35 -13.03 -0.13
C GLY A 110 -2.25 -12.64 -1.30
N LYS A 111 -1.98 -13.15 -2.50
CA LYS A 111 -2.72 -12.85 -3.72
C LYS A 111 -2.80 -14.06 -4.63
N LYS A 112 -3.88 -14.15 -5.42
CA LYS A 112 -4.19 -15.29 -6.28
C LYS A 112 -4.31 -16.61 -5.50
N LEU A 113 -4.80 -16.53 -4.28
CA LEU A 113 -5.06 -17.70 -3.43
C LEU A 113 -6.30 -18.44 -3.88
N SER A 114 -6.26 -19.76 -3.92
CA SER A 114 -7.47 -20.59 -4.01
C SER A 114 -8.24 -20.57 -2.69
N GLU A 115 -9.43 -21.11 -2.65
CA GLU A 115 -10.25 -21.20 -1.44
C GLU A 115 -9.53 -21.94 -0.31
N ASP A 116 -8.95 -23.10 -0.61
CA ASP A 116 -8.17 -23.88 0.38
C ASP A 116 -6.93 -23.15 0.85
N GLU A 117 -6.22 -22.45 -0.04
CA GLU A 117 -5.06 -21.63 0.31
C GLU A 117 -5.45 -20.44 1.19
N MET A 118 -6.61 -19.81 0.95
CA MET A 118 -7.16 -18.76 1.80
C MET A 118 -7.37 -19.23 3.22
N VAL A 119 -8.01 -20.39 3.40
CA VAL A 119 -8.24 -21.00 4.73
C VAL A 119 -6.92 -21.25 5.46
N LYS A 120 -5.97 -21.90 4.80
CA LYS A 120 -4.64 -22.19 5.37
C LYS A 120 -3.89 -20.93 5.74
N ALA A 121 -3.93 -19.90 4.90
CA ALA A 121 -3.29 -18.61 5.15
C ALA A 121 -3.89 -17.90 6.38
N PHE A 122 -5.22 -17.86 6.52
CA PHE A 122 -5.87 -17.29 7.71
C PHE A 122 -5.53 -18.06 8.98
N MET A 123 -5.49 -19.39 8.94
CA MET A 123 -5.11 -20.19 10.09
C MET A 123 -3.65 -19.96 10.52
N ALA A 124 -2.75 -19.74 9.56
CA ALA A 124 -1.36 -19.39 9.86
C ALA A 124 -1.28 -18.01 10.55
N LEU A 125 -2.01 -17.03 10.03
CA LEU A 125 -2.04 -15.67 10.57
C LEU A 125 -2.70 -15.61 11.95
N GLN A 126 -3.76 -16.38 12.19
CA GLN A 126 -4.38 -16.49 13.51
C GLN A 126 -3.39 -16.88 14.62
N LYS A 127 -2.39 -17.69 14.28
CA LYS A 127 -1.38 -18.16 15.26
C LYS A 127 -0.24 -17.16 15.46
N SER A 128 0.06 -16.33 14.47
CA SER A 128 1.27 -15.51 14.42
C SER A 128 1.03 -14.01 14.40
N PHE A 129 -0.20 -13.56 14.05
CA PHE A 129 -0.51 -12.15 14.00
C PHE A 129 -0.80 -11.60 15.41
N GLY A 130 -0.15 -10.49 15.72
CA GLY A 130 -0.47 -9.63 16.86
C GLY A 130 -0.36 -8.17 16.38
N MET A 131 -0.98 -7.24 17.08
CA MET A 131 -0.82 -5.81 16.77
C MET A 131 0.65 -5.42 16.88
N PHE A 132 1.11 -4.58 15.95
CA PHE A 132 2.47 -4.05 15.95
C PHE A 132 2.50 -2.64 15.36
N GLU A 133 3.56 -1.92 15.63
CA GLU A 133 3.80 -0.61 15.06
C GLU A 133 4.87 -0.67 13.96
N GLY A 134 4.77 0.26 13.03
CA GLY A 134 5.73 0.43 11.95
C GLY A 134 5.77 1.88 11.48
N ASN A 135 6.92 2.34 11.00
CA ASN A 135 7.09 3.70 10.52
C ASN A 135 6.98 3.76 9.00
N VAL A 136 6.25 4.78 8.53
CA VAL A 136 6.29 5.20 7.13
C VAL A 136 7.52 6.09 6.96
N ILE A 137 8.51 5.60 6.25
CA ILE A 137 9.79 6.30 6.04
C ILE A 137 9.95 6.81 4.62
N ARG A 138 9.18 6.25 3.68
CA ARG A 138 9.34 6.52 2.24
C ARG A 138 8.01 6.39 1.52
N ILE A 139 7.83 7.21 0.48
CA ILE A 139 6.74 7.09 -0.50
C ILE A 139 7.36 6.77 -1.85
N GLY A 140 6.77 5.81 -2.56
CA GLY A 140 7.16 5.43 -3.92
C GLY A 140 6.05 5.70 -4.94
N LEU A 141 6.45 6.04 -6.14
CA LEU A 141 5.62 6.02 -7.34
C LEU A 141 6.02 4.80 -8.18
N ALA A 142 5.06 3.97 -8.52
CA ALA A 142 5.31 2.80 -9.34
C ALA A 142 4.21 2.59 -10.38
N LYS A 143 4.57 2.03 -11.53
CA LYS A 143 3.61 1.45 -12.48
C LYS A 143 3.17 0.08 -11.99
N THR A 144 1.97 -0.30 -12.37
CA THR A 144 1.41 -1.63 -12.11
C THR A 144 1.14 -2.35 -13.44
N ASN A 145 1.39 -3.66 -13.46
CA ASN A 145 1.14 -4.54 -14.61
C ASN A 145 1.93 -4.20 -15.90
N PRO A 146 3.24 -4.45 -15.93
CA PRO A 146 4.09 -5.00 -14.87
C PRO A 146 4.43 -3.98 -13.78
N TYR A 147 4.92 -4.46 -12.62
CA TYR A 147 5.43 -3.58 -11.58
C TYR A 147 6.76 -2.97 -12.02
N GLU A 148 6.88 -1.65 -11.88
CA GLU A 148 8.07 -0.88 -12.20
C GLU A 148 8.17 0.31 -11.24
N ASP A 149 9.26 0.39 -10.47
CA ASP A 149 9.56 1.55 -9.64
C ASP A 149 9.95 2.74 -10.50
N ILE A 150 9.26 3.87 -10.36
CA ILE A 150 9.49 5.09 -11.15
C ILE A 150 10.28 6.12 -10.34
N ALA A 151 9.85 6.40 -9.11
CA ALA A 151 10.47 7.37 -8.23
C ALA A 151 10.19 7.04 -6.77
N SER A 152 11.03 7.55 -5.86
CA SER A 152 10.78 7.46 -4.42
C SER A 152 11.31 8.68 -3.67
N TRP A 153 10.66 9.00 -2.56
CA TRP A 153 10.99 10.13 -1.70
C TRP A 153 11.07 9.64 -0.25
N GLU A 154 12.24 9.85 0.35
CA GLU A 154 12.41 9.64 1.80
C GLU A 154 11.70 10.77 2.55
N LEU A 155 10.97 10.41 3.60
CA LEU A 155 10.31 11.37 4.48
C LEU A 155 11.27 11.88 5.56
N LEU A 156 11.08 13.12 5.99
CA LEU A 156 11.94 13.74 6.99
C LEU A 156 11.86 12.98 8.33
N SER A 157 12.99 12.71 8.94
CA SER A 157 13.01 12.15 10.29
C SER A 157 12.37 13.12 11.27
N LYS A 158 11.52 12.63 12.16
CA LYS A 158 11.06 13.45 13.28
C LYS A 158 12.26 13.82 14.14
N GLY A 159 12.43 15.12 14.33
CA GLY A 159 13.44 15.66 15.24
C GLY A 159 13.18 15.30 16.70
#